data_9f4271182dde0ec4b611ac8257393e7d
#
_entry.id   9f4271182dde0ec4b611ac8257393e7d
#
_cell.length_a   1.000
_cell.length_b   1.000
_cell.length_c   1.000
_cell.angle_alpha   90.00
_cell.angle_beta   90.00
_cell.angle_gamma   90.00
#
_symmetry.space_group_name_H-M   'P 1'
#
loop_
_entity.id
_entity.type
_entity.pdbx_description
1 polymer ?
#
loop_
_entity_poly.entity_id
_entity_poly.type
_entity_poly.pdbx_seq_one_letter_code
_entity_poly.pdbx_strand_id
1 'polypeptide(L)'
;MVIDTSALLAILQDEPERRSFNEAIEAAESRVMSVATYVEVSIVVESRYGAEGLRELDRLVDRAGIELVGVDVGQGKIARDAFSRFGKGRHPAALNFGDCFAYALARILAQPLLFKGDDFSKTDLATS
;
A
#
# COMPACT_ATOMS: atom_id res chain seq x y z
N MET A 1 10.66 -3.09 0.99
CA MET A 1 9.29 -3.11 1.57
C MET A 1 8.37 -2.28 0.71
N VAL A 2 7.25 -2.86 0.33
CA VAL A 2 6.18 -2.17 -0.38
C VAL A 2 5.15 -1.69 0.63
N ILE A 3 4.61 -0.48 0.45
CA ILE A 3 3.72 0.15 1.43
C ILE A 3 2.33 0.31 0.81
N ASP A 4 1.31 -0.21 1.50
CA ASP A 4 -0.08 -0.11 1.09
C ASP A 4 -0.75 1.16 1.64
N THR A 5 -1.84 1.57 1.00
CA THR A 5 -2.71 2.67 1.47
C THR A 5 -3.05 2.54 2.95
N SER A 6 -3.43 1.33 3.39
CA SER A 6 -3.87 1.08 4.76
C SER A 6 -2.80 1.40 5.80
N ALA A 7 -1.53 1.16 5.47
CA ALA A 7 -0.43 1.47 6.38
C ALA A 7 -0.24 2.98 6.56
N LEU A 8 -0.27 3.74 5.47
CA LEU A 8 -0.14 5.20 5.55
C LEU A 8 -1.33 5.84 6.25
N LEU A 9 -2.53 5.35 6.00
CA LEU A 9 -3.72 5.84 6.70
C LEU A 9 -3.63 5.59 8.21
N ALA A 10 -3.14 4.42 8.62
CA ALA A 10 -2.96 4.11 10.03
C ALA A 10 -1.99 5.09 10.70
N ILE A 11 -0.92 5.46 10.01
CA ILE A 11 0.06 6.43 10.51
C ILE A 11 -0.54 7.84 10.56
N LEU A 12 -1.16 8.28 9.47
CA LEU A 12 -1.72 9.64 9.38
C LEU A 12 -2.89 9.86 10.32
N GLN A 13 -3.69 8.84 10.59
CA GLN A 13 -4.86 8.91 11.46
C GLN A 13 -4.57 8.49 12.90
N ASP A 14 -3.30 8.29 13.24
CA ASP A 14 -2.84 7.91 14.59
C ASP A 14 -3.58 6.68 15.13
N GLU A 15 -3.69 5.65 14.28
CA GLU A 15 -4.29 4.38 14.68
C GLU A 15 -3.31 3.55 15.53
N PRO A 16 -3.80 2.50 16.24
CA PRO A 16 -2.93 1.71 17.14
C PRO A 16 -1.67 1.15 16.51
N GLU A 17 -1.68 0.87 15.21
CA GLU A 17 -0.55 0.31 14.47
C GLU A 17 0.52 1.34 14.12
N ARG A 18 0.27 2.63 14.32
CA ARG A 18 1.17 3.71 13.89
C ARG A 18 2.62 3.49 14.30
N ARG A 19 2.83 3.18 15.58
CA ARG A 19 4.18 3.02 16.11
C ARG A 19 4.91 1.84 15.47
N SER A 20 4.25 0.69 15.39
CA SER A 20 4.86 -0.50 14.81
C SER A 20 5.12 -0.32 13.31
N PHE A 21 4.24 0.38 12.60
CA PHE A 21 4.43 0.67 11.18
C PHE A 21 5.59 1.63 10.95
N ASN A 22 5.71 2.69 11.77
CA ASN A 22 6.85 3.60 11.69
C ASN A 22 8.17 2.87 11.97
N GLU A 23 8.20 1.99 12.94
CA GLU A 23 9.38 1.18 13.26
C GLU A 23 9.74 0.24 12.10
N ALA A 24 8.75 -0.40 11.47
CA ALA A 24 8.98 -1.27 10.33
C ALA A 24 9.54 -0.51 9.12
N ILE A 25 9.00 0.67 8.83
CA ILE A 25 9.47 1.53 7.75
C ILE A 25 10.91 1.96 8.00
N GLU A 26 11.20 2.39 9.22
CA GLU A 26 12.54 2.83 9.60
C GLU A 26 13.57 1.71 9.49
N ALA A 27 13.20 0.49 9.84
CA ALA A 27 14.08 -0.68 9.79
C ALA A 27 14.28 -1.24 8.38
N ALA A 28 13.41 -0.91 7.42
CA ALA A 28 13.46 -1.45 6.08
C ALA A 28 14.66 -0.88 5.30
N GLU A 29 15.32 -1.73 4.50
CA GLU A 29 16.42 -1.29 3.63
C GLU A 29 15.93 -0.42 2.49
N SER A 30 14.72 -0.69 1.98
CA SER A 30 14.09 0.12 0.93
C SER A 30 12.60 0.26 1.23
N ARG A 31 12.02 1.36 0.73
CA ARG A 31 10.59 1.68 0.93
C ARG A 31 10.05 2.18 -0.39
N VAL A 32 9.11 1.43 -0.94
CA VAL A 32 8.53 1.77 -2.24
C VAL A 32 7.01 1.73 -2.17
N MET A 33 6.37 2.50 -3.02
CA MET A 33 4.92 2.53 -3.14
C MET A 33 4.56 2.69 -4.61
N SER A 34 3.56 1.93 -5.06
CA SER A 34 3.00 2.12 -6.39
C SER A 34 2.40 3.52 -6.52
N VAL A 35 2.61 4.16 -7.67
CA VAL A 35 1.94 5.44 -7.97
C VAL A 35 0.41 5.27 -7.89
N ALA A 36 -0.14 4.12 -8.28
CA ALA A 36 -1.57 3.85 -8.15
C ALA A 36 -2.00 3.86 -6.68
N THR A 37 -1.22 3.28 -5.79
CA THR A 37 -1.47 3.32 -4.35
C THR A 37 -1.37 4.75 -3.80
N TYR A 38 -0.39 5.51 -4.27
CA TYR A 38 -0.23 6.91 -3.89
C TYR A 38 -1.46 7.75 -4.27
N VAL A 39 -2.00 7.54 -5.47
CA VAL A 39 -3.23 8.22 -5.90
C VAL A 39 -4.41 7.80 -5.02
N GLU A 40 -4.55 6.53 -4.73
CA GLU A 40 -5.63 6.03 -3.87
C GLU A 40 -5.59 6.67 -2.48
N VAL A 41 -4.45 6.64 -1.81
CA VAL A 41 -4.32 7.25 -0.48
C VAL A 41 -4.52 8.76 -0.54
N SER A 42 -4.06 9.42 -1.61
CA SER A 42 -4.27 10.85 -1.82
C SER A 42 -5.76 11.20 -1.89
N ILE A 43 -6.55 10.43 -2.64
CA ILE A 43 -7.99 10.62 -2.76
C ILE A 43 -8.66 10.49 -1.39
N VAL A 44 -8.33 9.46 -0.64
CA VAL A 44 -8.91 9.23 0.70
C VAL A 44 -8.57 10.37 1.64
N VAL A 45 -7.32 10.77 1.69
CA VAL A 45 -6.83 11.81 2.60
C VAL A 45 -7.44 13.17 2.26
N GLU A 46 -7.49 13.51 0.97
CA GLU A 46 -8.13 14.75 0.53
C GLU A 46 -9.61 14.77 0.85
N SER A 47 -10.31 13.65 0.64
CA SER A 47 -11.74 13.53 0.94
C SER A 47 -12.05 13.74 2.42
N ARG A 48 -11.15 13.31 3.31
CA ARG A 48 -11.35 13.40 4.77
C ARG A 48 -10.82 14.68 5.37
N TYR A 49 -9.70 15.21 4.87
CA TYR A 49 -8.93 16.27 5.52
C TYR A 49 -8.58 17.44 4.60
N GLY A 50 -9.00 17.40 3.33
CA GLY A 50 -8.75 18.48 2.38
C GLY A 50 -7.28 18.64 2.00
N ALA A 51 -6.92 19.84 1.56
CA ALA A 51 -5.57 20.15 1.09
C ALA A 51 -4.51 19.97 2.19
N GLU A 52 -4.87 20.21 3.45
CA GLU A 52 -3.95 19.99 4.57
C GLU A 52 -3.58 18.52 4.71
N GLY A 53 -4.54 17.62 4.48
CA GLY A 53 -4.28 16.18 4.48
C GLY A 53 -3.28 15.79 3.40
N LEU A 54 -3.39 16.35 2.19
CA LEU A 54 -2.42 16.10 1.13
C LEU A 54 -1.01 16.55 1.52
N ARG A 55 -0.89 17.73 2.15
CA ARG A 55 0.41 18.20 2.63
C ARG A 55 1.03 17.27 3.66
N GLU A 56 0.21 16.79 4.60
CA GLU A 56 0.69 15.82 5.60
C GLU A 56 1.12 14.50 4.96
N LEU A 57 0.37 14.02 3.97
CA LEU A 57 0.73 12.82 3.23
C LEU A 57 2.09 12.99 2.53
N ASP A 58 2.28 14.10 1.82
CA ASP A 58 3.51 14.34 1.08
C ASP A 58 4.70 14.48 2.02
N ARG A 59 4.53 15.14 3.18
CA ARG A 59 5.57 15.19 4.21
C ARG A 59 5.94 13.80 4.73
N LEU A 60 4.95 12.95 4.95
CA LEU A 60 5.20 11.58 5.40
C LEU A 60 5.98 10.78 4.36
N VAL A 61 5.57 10.86 3.10
CA VAL A 61 6.26 10.16 1.99
C VAL A 61 7.72 10.63 1.90
N ASP A 62 7.96 11.94 1.98
CA ASP A 62 9.30 12.50 1.91
C ASP A 62 10.16 12.09 3.11
N ARG A 63 9.64 12.25 4.32
CA ARG A 63 10.39 11.93 5.56
C ARG A 63 10.69 10.44 5.68
N ALA A 64 9.76 9.61 5.27
CA ALA A 64 9.95 8.16 5.31
C ALA A 64 10.84 7.65 4.16
N GLY A 65 11.19 8.51 3.22
CA GLY A 65 12.03 8.11 2.08
C GLY A 65 11.34 7.08 1.19
N ILE A 66 10.03 7.21 0.98
CA ILE A 66 9.26 6.29 0.16
C ILE A 66 9.43 6.67 -1.32
N GLU A 67 9.96 5.76 -2.11
CA GLU A 67 10.09 5.92 -3.55
C GLU A 67 8.77 5.55 -4.23
N LEU A 68 8.25 6.45 -5.09
CA LEU A 68 7.07 6.16 -5.89
C LEU A 68 7.48 5.45 -7.18
N VAL A 69 6.84 4.33 -7.47
CA VAL A 69 7.15 3.49 -8.62
C VAL A 69 5.97 3.49 -9.59
N GLY A 70 6.25 3.79 -10.87
CA GLY A 70 5.22 3.79 -11.91
C GLY A 70 4.66 2.40 -12.17
N VAL A 71 3.42 2.36 -12.64
CA VAL A 71 2.77 1.10 -13.04
C VAL A 71 3.05 0.87 -14.53
N ASP A 72 3.78 -0.20 -14.82
CA ASP A 72 4.00 -0.62 -16.20
C ASP A 72 3.00 -1.73 -16.60
N VAL A 73 3.08 -2.16 -17.85
CA VAL A 73 2.18 -3.18 -18.39
C VAL A 73 2.31 -4.51 -17.64
N GLY A 74 3.53 -4.89 -17.27
CA GLY A 74 3.77 -6.12 -16.51
C GLY A 74 3.07 -6.11 -15.16
N GLN A 75 3.19 -5.01 -14.44
CA GLN A 75 2.49 -4.82 -13.17
C GLN A 75 0.96 -4.84 -13.37
N GLY A 76 0.48 -4.20 -14.42
CA GLY A 76 -0.95 -4.20 -14.75
C GLY A 76 -1.50 -5.61 -14.97
N LYS A 77 -0.75 -6.46 -15.66
CA LYS A 77 -1.17 -7.85 -15.89
C LYS A 77 -1.18 -8.67 -14.60
N ILE A 78 -0.21 -8.46 -13.72
CA ILE A 78 -0.17 -9.12 -12.41
C ILE A 78 -1.32 -8.63 -11.53
N ALA A 79 -1.61 -7.33 -11.54
CA ALA A 79 -2.74 -6.76 -10.79
C ALA A 79 -4.07 -7.36 -11.25
N ARG A 80 -4.26 -7.51 -12.55
CA ARG A 80 -5.45 -8.14 -13.12
C ARG A 80 -5.57 -9.60 -12.66
N ASP A 81 -4.49 -10.35 -12.71
CA ASP A 81 -4.45 -11.74 -12.25
C ASP A 81 -4.75 -11.82 -10.74
N ALA A 82 -4.20 -10.90 -9.95
CA ALA A 82 -4.47 -10.84 -8.52
C ALA A 82 -5.97 -10.67 -8.22
N PHE A 83 -6.67 -9.83 -8.97
CA PHE A 83 -8.10 -9.67 -8.80
C PHE A 83 -8.87 -10.95 -9.20
N SER A 84 -8.45 -11.61 -10.27
CA SER A 84 -9.07 -12.87 -10.69
C SER A 84 -8.95 -13.95 -9.62
N ARG A 85 -7.81 -13.99 -8.90
CA ARG A 85 -7.52 -15.02 -7.90
C ARG A 85 -8.01 -14.65 -6.50
N PHE A 86 -7.87 -13.40 -6.09
CA PHE A 86 -8.05 -12.96 -4.71
C PHE A 86 -9.05 -11.82 -4.55
N GLY A 87 -9.73 -11.43 -5.62
CA GLY A 87 -10.57 -10.24 -5.66
C GLY A 87 -11.83 -10.33 -4.80
N LYS A 88 -12.34 -9.16 -4.43
CA LYS A 88 -13.60 -9.03 -3.71
C LYS A 88 -14.75 -9.69 -4.49
N GLY A 89 -15.53 -10.49 -3.77
CA GLY A 89 -16.61 -11.29 -4.37
C GLY A 89 -16.15 -12.62 -4.93
N ARG A 90 -14.86 -12.94 -4.93
CA ARG A 90 -14.27 -14.16 -5.48
C ARG A 90 -13.50 -14.98 -4.48
N HIS A 91 -12.89 -14.31 -3.49
CA HIS A 91 -11.96 -14.94 -2.56
C HIS A 91 -12.05 -14.25 -1.18
N PRO A 92 -11.79 -14.98 -0.07
CA PRO A 92 -11.81 -14.38 1.27
C PRO A 92 -10.85 -13.20 1.48
N ALA A 93 -9.74 -13.13 0.71
CA ALA A 93 -8.84 -11.98 0.76
C ALA A 93 -9.54 -10.70 0.32
N ALA A 94 -10.55 -10.79 -0.55
CA ALA A 94 -11.42 -9.69 -0.93
C ALA A 94 -10.66 -8.45 -1.42
N LEU A 95 -9.61 -8.64 -2.23
CA LEU A 95 -8.83 -7.52 -2.76
C LEU A 95 -9.70 -6.61 -3.62
N ASN A 96 -9.62 -5.31 -3.37
CA ASN A 96 -10.26 -4.31 -4.22
C ASN A 96 -9.30 -3.87 -5.34
N PHE A 97 -9.76 -2.96 -6.19
CA PHE A 97 -8.95 -2.45 -7.31
C PHE A 97 -7.59 -1.91 -6.84
N GLY A 98 -7.58 -1.05 -5.83
CA GLY A 98 -6.33 -0.45 -5.32
C GLY A 98 -5.37 -1.47 -4.74
N ASP A 99 -5.88 -2.45 -4.00
CA ASP A 99 -5.07 -3.50 -3.38
C ASP A 99 -4.25 -4.28 -4.41
N CYS A 100 -4.80 -4.46 -5.60
CA CYS A 100 -4.15 -5.24 -6.66
C CYS A 100 -2.83 -4.62 -7.12
N PHE A 101 -2.69 -3.29 -7.06
CA PHE A 101 -1.45 -2.61 -7.45
C PHE A 101 -0.36 -2.75 -6.39
N ALA A 102 -0.72 -2.69 -5.11
CA ALA A 102 0.22 -2.96 -4.03
C ALA A 102 0.70 -4.42 -4.11
N TYR A 103 -0.23 -5.35 -4.34
CA TYR A 103 0.10 -6.76 -4.56
C TYR A 103 1.07 -6.93 -5.73
N ALA A 104 0.78 -6.32 -6.88
CA ALA A 104 1.59 -6.47 -8.08
C ALA A 104 3.02 -5.97 -7.86
N LEU A 105 3.19 -4.82 -7.21
CA LEU A 105 4.51 -4.27 -6.95
C LEU A 105 5.31 -5.16 -5.98
N ALA A 106 4.67 -5.62 -4.90
CA ALA A 106 5.31 -6.53 -3.95
C ALA A 106 5.76 -7.82 -4.61
N ARG A 107 4.94 -8.35 -5.51
CA ARG A 107 5.22 -9.57 -6.24
C ARG A 107 6.41 -9.41 -7.19
N ILE A 108 6.41 -8.35 -7.99
CA ILE A 108 7.48 -8.08 -8.96
C ILE A 108 8.82 -7.86 -8.27
N LEU A 109 8.82 -7.12 -7.16
CA LEU A 109 10.05 -6.82 -6.42
C LEU A 109 10.45 -7.94 -5.47
N ALA A 110 9.59 -8.95 -5.27
CA ALA A 110 9.80 -10.02 -4.29
C ALA A 110 10.09 -9.44 -2.90
N GLN A 111 9.31 -8.42 -2.49
CA GLN A 111 9.46 -7.74 -1.21
C GLN A 111 8.20 -7.89 -0.36
N PRO A 112 8.35 -7.81 0.97
CA PRO A 112 7.19 -7.84 1.86
C PRO A 112 6.33 -6.60 1.68
N LEU A 113 5.05 -6.74 2.00
CA LEU A 113 4.06 -5.68 1.94
C LEU A 113 3.68 -5.25 3.37
N LEU A 114 3.73 -3.96 3.65
CA LEU A 114 3.25 -3.38 4.89
C LEU A 114 1.80 -2.92 4.72
N PHE A 115 0.90 -3.45 5.54
CA PHE A 115 -0.53 -3.17 5.46
C PHE A 115 -1.20 -3.35 6.81
N LYS A 116 -2.36 -2.72 6.96
CA LYS A 116 -3.25 -2.94 8.11
C LYS A 116 -4.37 -3.90 7.71
N GLY A 117 -4.75 -4.79 8.63
CA GLY A 117 -5.77 -5.79 8.40
C GLY A 117 -5.16 -7.14 8.02
N ASP A 118 -6.01 -8.05 7.54
CA ASP A 118 -5.59 -9.41 7.23
C ASP A 118 -5.83 -9.83 5.77
N ASP A 119 -6.27 -8.90 4.91
CA ASP A 119 -6.64 -9.22 3.52
C ASP A 119 -5.47 -9.81 2.74
N PHE A 120 -4.32 -9.14 2.77
CA PHE A 120 -3.14 -9.61 2.04
C PHE A 120 -2.54 -10.89 2.63
N SER A 121 -2.73 -11.15 3.92
CA SER A 121 -2.24 -12.38 4.54
C SER A 121 -2.98 -13.62 4.05
N LYS A 122 -4.14 -13.44 3.44
CA LYS A 122 -4.92 -14.52 2.81
C LYS A 122 -4.52 -14.77 1.36
N THR A 123 -3.56 -14.02 0.85
CA THR A 123 -2.97 -14.21 -0.47
C THR A 123 -1.68 -15.03 -0.37
N ASP A 124 -0.96 -15.15 -1.48
CA ASP A 124 0.33 -15.83 -1.54
C ASP A 124 1.53 -14.90 -1.31
N LEU A 125 1.30 -13.65 -0.86
CA LEU A 125 2.38 -12.70 -0.60
C LEU A 125 3.06 -12.98 0.74
N ALA A 126 4.39 -12.71 0.76
CA ALA A 126 5.11 -12.53 2.01
C ALA A 126 4.62 -11.23 2.67
N THR A 127 4.39 -11.26 3.98
CA THR A 127 3.93 -10.10 4.74
C THR A 127 5.00 -9.60 5.69
N SER A 128 4.91 -8.34 6.00
CA SER A 128 5.82 -7.69 6.92
C SER A 128 5.33 -7.77 8.37
#